data_7c13368591e518b983a28da40efb45c4
#
_entry.id   7c13368591e518b983a28da40efb45c4
#
_cell.length_a   1.000
_cell.length_b   1.000
_cell.length_c   1.000
_cell.angle_alpha   90.00
_cell.angle_beta   90.00
_cell.angle_gamma   90.00
#
_symmetry.space_group_name_H-M   'P 1'
#
loop_
_entity.id
_entity.type
_entity.pdbx_description
1 polymer ?
#
loop_
_entity_poly.entity_id
_entity_poly.type
_entity_poly.pdbx_seq_one_letter_code
_entity_poly.pdbx_strand_id
1 'polypeptide(L)'
;MHSPAFCTATGLSSAIEGPEKRRNSRNFANMAQDPGVTDAPHWATSATKPKQENGPMRITPVVKSILDNYESDNPGTKANLARILMEGRLGGTGKLVILPVDQGFEHGPARSFAPNPPAYDPHYHFDLAIEAGLSAYAAPLGMIEAGAGTYAGSIPLILKVNSSNSLAVTKDQAVTGTVADALRLGCSAIGFTIYPGSEYAFDQMEELRELAEEAKSAGLAVVVWSYPRGPELDKKAETALDICAYAAHMAALLGAHIIKVKPPTDAVSLPAAQKTYETQNIDRSTLAKRVEHVMQASFAGRRIVVFSGGETTGTDQLLDTIRGLRDGGANGSIIGRNTFQRPRAEALELLGKIIDIFQNKA
;
A
#
# COMPACT_ATOMS: atom_id res chain seq x y z
N MET A 1 11.97 -5.69 -58.75
CA MET A 1 12.60 -6.87 -59.36
C MET A 1 13.38 -7.61 -58.32
N HIS A 2 13.04 -8.89 -58.16
CA HIS A 2 13.61 -10.00 -57.40
C HIS A 2 12.91 -10.30 -56.05
N SER A 3 11.95 -11.15 -56.18
CA SER A 3 11.41 -12.10 -55.22
C SER A 3 11.92 -13.53 -55.62
N PRO A 4 11.62 -14.60 -54.93
CA PRO A 4 11.95 -15.15 -53.60
C PRO A 4 12.66 -16.52 -53.72
N ALA A 5 13.03 -17.14 -52.62
CA ALA A 5 13.36 -18.56 -52.57
C ALA A 5 12.67 -19.25 -51.37
N PHE A 6 11.75 -20.15 -51.73
CA PHE A 6 11.20 -21.19 -50.88
C PHE A 6 12.27 -22.23 -50.56
N CYS A 7 12.31 -22.69 -49.33
CA CYS A 7 12.99 -23.91 -48.95
C CYS A 7 12.05 -24.77 -48.10
N THR A 8 11.63 -25.87 -48.64
CA THR A 8 10.86 -26.98 -48.06
C THR A 8 11.79 -27.81 -47.18
N ALA A 9 11.41 -28.08 -45.96
CA ALA A 9 12.06 -29.09 -45.12
C ALA A 9 11.05 -30.25 -44.81
N THR A 10 11.48 -31.39 -45.22
CA THR A 10 10.90 -32.69 -45.04
C THR A 10 11.02 -33.18 -43.61
N GLY A 11 10.01 -33.90 -43.14
CA GLY A 11 9.83 -34.44 -41.80
C GLY A 11 10.84 -35.51 -41.36
N LEU A 12 10.91 -35.63 -40.06
CA LEU A 12 11.33 -36.85 -39.34
C LEU A 12 10.48 -36.98 -38.06
N SER A 13 9.60 -37.98 -38.13
CA SER A 13 8.86 -38.54 -37.00
C SER A 13 9.83 -39.38 -36.17
N SER A 14 9.93 -39.14 -34.88
CA SER A 14 10.43 -40.15 -33.94
C SER A 14 9.50 -40.19 -32.74
N ALA A 15 8.77 -41.28 -32.66
CA ALA A 15 7.96 -41.73 -31.54
C ALA A 15 8.86 -41.92 -30.29
N ILE A 16 8.48 -41.34 -29.17
CA ILE A 16 9.02 -41.71 -27.87
C ILE A 16 7.89 -42.29 -27.07
N GLU A 17 7.99 -43.62 -26.85
CA GLU A 17 7.13 -44.38 -25.96
C GLU A 17 7.27 -43.91 -24.52
N GLY A 18 6.14 -43.66 -23.87
CA GLY A 18 6.06 -43.33 -22.45
C GLY A 18 6.03 -44.59 -21.58
N PRO A 19 6.56 -44.56 -20.35
CA PRO A 19 6.53 -45.72 -19.46
C PRO A 19 5.14 -45.95 -18.85
N GLU A 20 4.75 -47.23 -18.85
CA GLU A 20 3.51 -47.80 -18.29
C GLU A 20 3.28 -47.43 -16.83
N LYS A 21 2.08 -46.96 -16.54
CA LYS A 21 1.54 -46.85 -15.19
C LYS A 21 1.29 -48.26 -14.59
N ARG A 22 2.17 -48.68 -13.69
CA ARG A 22 1.85 -49.82 -12.80
C ARG A 22 0.91 -49.33 -11.69
N ARG A 23 -0.35 -49.69 -11.77
CA ARG A 23 -1.31 -49.62 -10.67
C ARG A 23 -0.93 -50.69 -9.63
N ASN A 24 -0.47 -50.27 -8.46
CA ASN A 24 -0.41 -51.11 -7.28
C ASN A 24 -1.64 -50.82 -6.41
N SER A 25 -2.70 -51.59 -6.63
CA SER A 25 -3.81 -51.72 -5.70
C SER A 25 -3.36 -52.61 -4.54
N ARG A 26 -2.99 -52.03 -3.40
CA ARG A 26 -2.87 -52.80 -2.16
C ARG A 26 -4.19 -52.65 -1.40
N ASN A 27 -4.90 -53.79 -1.32
CA ASN A 27 -6.03 -54.04 -0.45
C ASN A 27 -5.62 -53.78 1.02
N PHE A 28 -6.25 -52.78 1.66
CA PHE A 28 -6.32 -52.71 3.10
C PHE A 28 -7.57 -53.45 3.59
N ALA A 29 -7.44 -54.75 3.75
CA ALA A 29 -8.37 -55.56 4.55
C ALA A 29 -7.54 -56.65 5.23
N ASN A 30 -7.65 -56.70 6.56
CA ASN A 30 -7.06 -57.65 7.49
C ASN A 30 -5.69 -57.31 8.06
N MET A 31 -5.70 -56.47 9.11
CA MET A 31 -4.83 -56.70 10.26
C MET A 31 -5.74 -56.87 11.49
N ALA A 32 -5.84 -58.16 11.88
CA ALA A 32 -6.50 -58.59 13.07
C ALA A 32 -5.79 -58.06 14.33
N GLN A 33 -6.58 -57.81 15.33
CA GLN A 33 -6.34 -57.42 16.71
C GLN A 33 -5.12 -58.07 17.32
N ASP A 34 -4.16 -57.25 17.73
CA ASP A 34 -3.12 -57.59 18.74
C ASP A 34 -3.52 -56.91 20.07
N PRO A 35 -3.88 -57.71 21.12
CA PRO A 35 -4.32 -57.15 22.40
C PRO A 35 -3.09 -56.95 23.32
N GLY A 36 -2.31 -55.86 23.13
CA GLY A 36 -1.14 -55.72 23.96
C GLY A 36 -0.42 -54.37 23.97
N VAL A 37 -1.05 -53.27 23.49
CA VAL A 37 -0.45 -51.93 23.64
C VAL A 37 -1.44 -50.96 24.28
N THR A 38 -1.37 -50.82 25.61
CA THR A 38 -2.20 -49.91 26.39
C THR A 38 -1.50 -48.60 26.74
N ASP A 39 -0.55 -48.14 25.94
CA ASP A 39 0.04 -46.81 26.14
C ASP A 39 -0.38 -45.86 25.03
N ALA A 40 -1.32 -44.96 25.42
CA ALA A 40 -1.64 -43.80 24.58
C ALA A 40 -0.35 -42.97 24.34
N PRO A 41 -0.08 -42.50 23.10
CA PRO A 41 1.12 -41.76 22.81
C PRO A 41 1.21 -40.54 23.74
N HIS A 42 2.38 -40.28 24.30
CA HIS A 42 2.66 -39.25 25.31
C HIS A 42 2.28 -37.81 24.91
N TRP A 43 1.92 -37.56 23.66
CA TRP A 43 1.37 -36.28 23.21
C TRP A 43 -0.15 -36.16 23.48
N ALA A 44 -0.83 -37.24 23.88
CA ALA A 44 -2.28 -37.26 24.16
C ALA A 44 -2.60 -36.98 25.63
N THR A 45 -1.61 -36.78 26.50
CA THR A 45 -1.83 -36.36 27.89
C THR A 45 -2.28 -34.91 27.91
N SER A 46 -3.52 -34.71 28.32
CA SER A 46 -4.25 -33.49 28.57
C SER A 46 -3.37 -32.31 28.98
N ALA A 47 -2.96 -31.53 28.00
CA ALA A 47 -2.66 -30.14 28.25
C ALA A 47 -3.99 -29.49 28.65
N THR A 48 -4.17 -29.23 29.96
CA THR A 48 -5.17 -28.29 30.43
C THR A 48 -4.98 -27.02 29.62
N LYS A 49 -5.93 -26.72 28.71
CA LYS A 49 -5.91 -25.50 27.96
C LYS A 49 -5.71 -24.37 28.93
N PRO A 50 -4.66 -23.54 28.82
CA PRO A 50 -4.55 -22.35 29.67
C PRO A 50 -5.86 -21.59 29.49
N LYS A 51 -6.48 -21.15 30.59
CA LYS A 51 -7.62 -20.24 30.54
C LYS A 51 -7.18 -19.07 29.70
N GLN A 52 -7.69 -18.99 28.47
CA GLN A 52 -7.51 -17.84 27.59
C GLN A 52 -8.29 -16.69 28.22
N GLU A 53 -7.61 -15.88 29.01
CA GLU A 53 -8.16 -14.61 29.54
C GLU A 53 -8.28 -13.57 28.41
N ASN A 54 -7.59 -13.80 27.28
CA ASN A 54 -7.76 -13.01 26.04
C ASN A 54 -8.18 -13.99 24.93
N GLY A 55 -9.41 -13.85 24.45
CA GLY A 55 -9.86 -14.56 23.23
C GLY A 55 -8.92 -14.26 22.06
N PRO A 56 -8.93 -15.05 20.97
CA PRO A 56 -8.08 -14.81 19.83
C PRO A 56 -8.24 -13.34 19.40
N MET A 57 -7.12 -12.66 19.11
CA MET A 57 -7.13 -11.26 18.68
C MET A 57 -8.01 -11.16 17.44
N ARG A 58 -9.25 -10.74 17.64
CA ARG A 58 -10.21 -10.53 16.57
C ARG A 58 -10.02 -9.13 16.03
N ILE A 59 -10.11 -9.00 14.71
CA ILE A 59 -10.20 -7.66 14.08
C ILE A 59 -11.35 -6.89 14.74
N THR A 60 -11.16 -5.59 14.94
CA THR A 60 -12.19 -4.75 15.53
C THR A 60 -13.41 -4.62 14.61
N PRO A 61 -14.60 -4.27 15.13
CA PRO A 61 -15.78 -4.01 14.28
C PRO A 61 -15.51 -2.95 13.20
N VAL A 62 -14.71 -1.92 13.52
CA VAL A 62 -14.32 -0.86 12.57
C VAL A 62 -13.48 -1.45 11.43
N VAL A 63 -12.45 -2.22 11.74
CA VAL A 63 -11.62 -2.88 10.72
C VAL A 63 -12.45 -3.86 9.91
N LYS A 64 -13.32 -4.64 10.55
CA LYS A 64 -14.22 -5.53 9.83
C LYS A 64 -15.10 -4.77 8.82
N SER A 65 -15.71 -3.67 9.22
CA SER A 65 -16.54 -2.83 8.33
C SER A 65 -15.74 -2.29 7.13
N ILE A 66 -14.47 -1.93 7.33
CA ILE A 66 -13.58 -1.51 6.25
C ILE A 66 -13.32 -2.68 5.29
N LEU A 67 -12.98 -3.87 5.81
CA LEU A 67 -12.71 -5.05 4.99
C LEU A 67 -13.95 -5.55 4.23
N ASP A 68 -15.15 -5.35 4.77
CA ASP A 68 -16.41 -5.69 4.11
C ASP A 68 -16.65 -4.87 2.82
N ASN A 69 -16.03 -3.69 2.67
CA ASN A 69 -16.08 -2.91 1.43
C ASN A 69 -15.29 -3.52 0.25
N TYR A 70 -14.44 -4.49 0.51
CA TYR A 70 -13.62 -5.18 -0.49
C TYR A 70 -14.22 -6.57 -0.79
N GLU A 71 -15.43 -6.58 -1.35
CA GLU A 71 -16.27 -7.77 -1.49
C GLU A 71 -15.67 -8.83 -2.40
N SER A 72 -14.96 -8.41 -3.46
CA SER A 72 -14.35 -9.32 -4.45
C SER A 72 -12.99 -9.87 -4.05
N ASP A 73 -12.39 -9.36 -2.96
CA ASP A 73 -11.02 -9.74 -2.57
C ASP A 73 -10.98 -11.10 -1.88
N ASN A 74 -9.92 -11.84 -2.17
CA ASN A 74 -9.66 -13.13 -1.54
C ASN A 74 -9.25 -12.98 -0.07
N PRO A 75 -9.27 -14.08 0.73
CA PRO A 75 -8.89 -14.04 2.14
C PRO A 75 -7.45 -13.55 2.39
N GLY A 76 -6.50 -13.81 1.47
CA GLY A 76 -5.12 -13.36 1.59
C GLY A 76 -5.00 -11.84 1.56
N THR A 77 -5.64 -11.18 0.59
CA THR A 77 -5.69 -9.72 0.47
C THR A 77 -6.34 -9.09 1.70
N LYS A 78 -7.47 -9.64 2.16
CA LYS A 78 -8.14 -9.16 3.39
C LYS A 78 -7.27 -9.35 4.64
N ALA A 79 -6.54 -10.47 4.75
CA ALA A 79 -5.61 -10.70 5.86
C ALA A 79 -4.44 -9.70 5.86
N ASN A 80 -3.89 -9.38 4.69
CA ASN A 80 -2.82 -8.38 4.56
C ASN A 80 -3.31 -6.96 4.84
N LEU A 81 -4.52 -6.58 4.39
CA LEU A 81 -5.15 -5.31 4.79
C LEU A 81 -5.39 -5.26 6.30
N ALA A 82 -5.86 -6.36 6.89
CA ALA A 82 -6.05 -6.45 8.34
C ALA A 82 -4.74 -6.27 9.11
N ARG A 83 -3.61 -6.84 8.64
CA ARG A 83 -2.28 -6.61 9.24
C ARG A 83 -1.95 -5.12 9.31
N ILE A 84 -2.13 -4.39 8.20
CA ILE A 84 -1.87 -2.95 8.15
C ILE A 84 -2.82 -2.18 9.09
N LEU A 85 -4.12 -2.52 9.08
CA LEU A 85 -5.15 -1.83 9.86
C LEU A 85 -5.11 -2.14 11.37
N MET A 86 -4.48 -3.24 11.75
CA MET A 86 -4.36 -3.67 13.16
C MET A 86 -2.98 -3.36 13.76
N GLU A 87 -2.03 -2.87 12.95
CA GLU A 87 -0.66 -2.60 13.38
C GLU A 87 -0.51 -1.24 14.07
N GLY A 88 0.45 -1.20 14.99
CA GLY A 88 0.93 0.02 15.64
C GLY A 88 -0.08 0.66 16.60
N ARG A 89 0.19 1.92 16.95
CA ARG A 89 -0.61 2.68 17.94
C ARG A 89 -2.02 3.02 17.48
N LEU A 90 -2.28 3.01 16.16
CA LEU A 90 -3.60 3.21 15.55
C LEU A 90 -4.31 1.88 15.26
N GLY A 91 -3.71 0.76 15.59
CA GLY A 91 -4.26 -0.57 15.33
C GLY A 91 -5.70 -0.71 15.79
N GLY A 92 -6.57 -1.18 14.90
CA GLY A 92 -7.98 -1.40 15.17
C GLY A 92 -8.90 -0.19 15.08
N THR A 93 -8.36 1.02 14.92
CA THR A 93 -9.17 2.26 14.85
C THR A 93 -9.70 2.57 13.44
N GLY A 94 -9.22 1.86 12.41
CA GLY A 94 -9.49 2.19 11.02
C GLY A 94 -8.70 3.39 10.50
N LYS A 95 -7.77 3.91 11.32
CA LYS A 95 -6.85 5.00 10.95
C LYS A 95 -5.44 4.45 10.75
N LEU A 96 -4.65 5.10 9.89
CA LEU A 96 -3.32 4.67 9.49
C LEU A 96 -2.32 5.84 9.53
N VAL A 97 -1.10 5.56 9.96
CA VAL A 97 0.07 6.39 9.66
C VAL A 97 1.14 5.50 9.06
N ILE A 98 1.58 5.83 7.85
CA ILE A 98 2.54 5.05 7.08
C ILE A 98 3.79 5.90 6.85
N LEU A 99 4.99 5.31 7.02
CA LEU A 99 6.26 5.94 6.67
C LEU A 99 6.66 5.58 5.24
N PRO A 100 6.61 6.50 4.27
CA PRO A 100 7.14 6.28 2.92
C PRO A 100 8.57 6.77 2.82
N VAL A 101 9.48 6.00 2.22
CA VAL A 101 10.89 6.38 1.99
C VAL A 101 11.29 6.03 0.55
N ASP A 102 10.61 6.64 -0.42
CA ASP A 102 10.90 6.56 -1.87
C ASP A 102 11.64 7.80 -2.40
N GLN A 103 11.80 8.84 -1.58
CA GLN A 103 12.32 10.14 -1.98
C GLN A 103 13.81 10.10 -2.36
N GLY A 104 14.58 9.14 -1.85
CA GLY A 104 15.97 8.91 -2.26
C GLY A 104 16.08 8.57 -3.73
N PHE A 105 15.13 7.82 -4.27
CA PHE A 105 15.04 7.50 -5.68
C PHE A 105 14.54 8.73 -6.48
N GLU A 106 13.45 9.34 -6.05
CA GLU A 106 12.79 10.44 -6.76
C GLU A 106 13.64 11.73 -6.78
N HIS A 107 14.28 12.08 -5.65
CA HIS A 107 14.94 13.38 -5.47
C HIS A 107 16.45 13.30 -5.26
N GLY A 108 17.01 12.11 -5.27
CA GLY A 108 18.41 11.82 -4.96
C GLY A 108 18.70 11.74 -3.46
N PRO A 109 19.78 11.05 -3.09
CA PRO A 109 20.06 10.73 -1.69
C PRO A 109 20.45 11.95 -0.84
N ALA A 110 21.26 12.87 -1.38
CA ALA A 110 21.67 14.05 -0.63
C ALA A 110 20.49 14.94 -0.24
N ARG A 111 19.59 15.26 -1.19
CA ARG A 111 18.40 16.07 -0.92
C ARG A 111 17.45 15.39 0.07
N SER A 112 17.42 14.06 0.06
CA SER A 112 16.52 13.28 0.91
C SER A 112 17.07 13.04 2.31
N PHE A 113 18.37 12.73 2.46
CA PHE A 113 18.92 12.20 3.70
C PHE A 113 20.01 13.07 4.36
N ALA A 114 20.67 14.00 3.63
CA ALA A 114 21.69 14.85 4.23
C ALA A 114 21.20 15.72 5.40
N PRO A 115 19.91 16.18 5.47
CA PRO A 115 19.40 16.87 6.65
C PRO A 115 19.46 16.04 7.94
N ASN A 116 19.40 14.70 7.82
CA ASN A 116 19.53 13.74 8.91
C ASN A 116 20.41 12.56 8.46
N PRO A 117 21.74 12.64 8.60
CA PRO A 117 22.67 11.64 8.07
C PRO A 117 22.38 10.18 8.46
N PRO A 118 21.88 9.86 9.68
CA PRO A 118 21.48 8.49 9.99
C PRO A 118 20.44 7.90 9.02
N ALA A 119 19.63 8.75 8.35
CA ALA A 119 18.64 8.31 7.38
C ALA A 119 19.21 7.76 6.05
N TYR A 120 20.54 7.85 5.84
CA TYR A 120 21.19 7.12 4.74
C TYR A 120 21.17 5.61 4.93
N ASP A 121 21.11 5.14 6.19
CA ASP A 121 21.00 3.72 6.51
C ASP A 121 19.52 3.26 6.39
N PRO A 122 19.21 2.26 5.55
CA PRO A 122 17.87 1.69 5.47
C PRO A 122 17.32 1.21 6.81
N HIS A 123 18.14 0.66 7.71
CA HIS A 123 17.70 0.20 9.04
C HIS A 123 17.11 1.34 9.88
N TYR A 124 17.64 2.56 9.75
CA TYR A 124 17.10 3.73 10.45
C TYR A 124 15.60 3.92 10.25
N HIS A 125 15.10 3.67 9.04
CA HIS A 125 13.70 3.88 8.70
C HIS A 125 12.80 2.77 9.26
N PHE A 126 13.28 1.53 9.27
CA PHE A 126 12.58 0.43 9.95
C PHE A 126 12.45 0.73 11.45
N ASP A 127 13.57 1.05 12.10
CA ASP A 127 13.60 1.39 13.52
C ASP A 127 12.69 2.57 13.85
N LEU A 128 12.71 3.64 13.03
CA LEU A 128 11.85 4.80 13.22
C LEU A 128 10.37 4.43 13.13
N ALA A 129 9.99 3.65 12.13
CA ALA A 129 8.59 3.26 11.92
C ALA A 129 8.08 2.34 13.05
N ILE A 130 8.90 1.40 13.50
CA ILE A 130 8.58 0.46 14.58
C ILE A 130 8.48 1.20 15.92
N GLU A 131 9.49 2.01 16.28
CA GLU A 131 9.52 2.75 17.54
C GLU A 131 8.38 3.77 17.66
N ALA A 132 8.02 4.43 16.57
CA ALA A 132 6.87 5.33 16.53
C ALA A 132 5.52 4.59 16.61
N GLY A 133 5.50 3.28 16.41
CA GLY A 133 4.28 2.46 16.37
C GLY A 133 3.40 2.78 15.17
N LEU A 134 4.00 2.84 13.97
CA LEU A 134 3.29 3.13 12.73
C LEU A 134 2.57 1.90 12.19
N SER A 135 1.65 2.13 11.25
CA SER A 135 0.82 1.08 10.65
C SER A 135 1.53 0.27 9.56
N ALA A 136 2.49 0.88 8.87
CA ALA A 136 3.31 0.23 7.84
C ALA A 136 4.53 1.08 7.46
N TYR A 137 5.51 0.42 6.85
CA TYR A 137 6.66 1.03 6.19
C TYR A 137 6.61 0.77 4.69
N ALA A 138 6.79 1.81 3.86
CA ALA A 138 6.73 1.74 2.40
C ALA A 138 8.04 2.23 1.79
N ALA A 139 8.71 1.39 0.98
CA ALA A 139 9.99 1.75 0.36
C ALA A 139 10.25 0.99 -0.94
N PRO A 140 11.19 1.47 -1.80
CA PRO A 140 11.66 0.75 -2.97
C PRO A 140 12.38 -0.57 -2.59
N LEU A 141 12.52 -1.44 -3.58
CA LEU A 141 13.05 -2.78 -3.46
C LEU A 141 14.35 -2.85 -2.64
N GLY A 142 15.39 -2.13 -3.06
CA GLY A 142 16.70 -2.21 -2.41
C GLY A 142 16.71 -1.74 -0.95
N MET A 143 15.82 -0.81 -0.56
CA MET A 143 15.68 -0.39 0.83
C MET A 143 14.99 -1.45 1.69
N ILE A 144 13.96 -2.13 1.15
CA ILE A 144 13.31 -3.23 1.86
C ILE A 144 14.25 -4.43 1.96
N GLU A 145 14.96 -4.79 0.88
CA GLU A 145 15.95 -5.89 0.89
C GLU A 145 17.02 -5.70 1.95
N ALA A 146 17.48 -4.47 2.16
CA ALA A 146 18.50 -4.17 3.15
C ALA A 146 18.09 -4.44 4.61
N GLY A 147 16.78 -4.51 4.91
CA GLY A 147 16.29 -4.67 6.28
C GLY A 147 15.26 -5.78 6.50
N ALA A 148 14.65 -6.33 5.45
CA ALA A 148 13.51 -7.25 5.58
C ALA A 148 13.81 -8.48 6.45
N GLY A 149 15.04 -9.03 6.40
CA GLY A 149 15.43 -10.17 7.21
C GLY A 149 15.56 -9.81 8.70
N THR A 150 16.21 -8.68 9.01
CA THR A 150 16.41 -8.19 10.39
C THR A 150 15.08 -7.85 11.07
N TYR A 151 14.16 -7.24 10.34
CA TYR A 151 12.88 -6.75 10.87
C TYR A 151 11.69 -7.62 10.48
N ALA A 152 11.93 -8.89 10.12
CA ALA A 152 10.88 -9.82 9.70
C ALA A 152 9.76 -9.91 10.74
N GLY A 153 8.53 -9.60 10.33
CA GLY A 153 7.34 -9.65 11.20
C GLY A 153 7.16 -8.47 12.17
N SER A 154 8.10 -7.50 12.20
CA SER A 154 8.06 -6.38 13.14
C SER A 154 7.14 -5.24 12.70
N ILE A 155 6.87 -5.10 11.40
CA ILE A 155 6.00 -4.10 10.82
C ILE A 155 5.52 -4.56 9.44
N PRO A 156 4.26 -4.29 9.04
CA PRO A 156 3.79 -4.51 7.69
C PRO A 156 4.58 -3.69 6.66
N LEU A 157 5.03 -4.35 5.59
CA LEU A 157 5.81 -3.74 4.52
C LEU A 157 4.95 -3.49 3.28
N ILE A 158 5.21 -2.38 2.61
CA ILE A 158 4.62 -2.01 1.32
C ILE A 158 5.76 -1.84 0.33
N LEU A 159 5.91 -2.75 -0.65
CA LEU A 159 6.92 -2.63 -1.67
C LEU A 159 6.50 -1.58 -2.72
N LYS A 160 7.23 -0.48 -2.83
CA LYS A 160 7.05 0.50 -3.90
C LYS A 160 7.63 -0.08 -5.20
N VAL A 161 6.75 -0.51 -6.11
CA VAL A 161 7.14 -1.28 -7.32
C VAL A 161 7.43 -0.42 -8.53
N ASN A 162 7.17 0.89 -8.50
CA ASN A 162 7.61 1.81 -9.55
C ASN A 162 8.23 3.08 -8.98
N SER A 163 9.10 3.72 -9.76
CA SER A 163 9.85 4.89 -9.31
C SER A 163 10.15 5.85 -10.45
N SER A 164 10.13 7.14 -10.15
CA SER A 164 10.63 8.21 -11.00
C SER A 164 11.92 8.77 -10.43
N ASN A 165 12.67 9.55 -11.22
CA ASN A 165 13.86 10.25 -10.73
C ASN A 165 13.96 11.68 -11.28
N SER A 166 14.70 12.54 -10.58
CA SER A 166 14.88 13.95 -10.96
C SER A 166 15.88 14.17 -12.11
N LEU A 167 16.55 13.12 -12.59
CA LEU A 167 17.45 13.19 -13.74
C LEU A 167 16.67 13.08 -15.04
N ALA A 168 15.51 12.41 -15.03
CA ALA A 168 14.63 12.30 -16.17
C ALA A 168 13.79 13.58 -16.35
N VAL A 169 13.57 13.98 -17.59
CA VAL A 169 12.74 15.16 -17.93
C VAL A 169 11.26 14.83 -18.03
N THR A 170 10.92 13.57 -18.29
CA THR A 170 9.55 13.08 -18.48
C THR A 170 8.84 12.88 -17.15
N LYS A 171 7.50 13.05 -17.14
CA LYS A 171 6.65 12.73 -15.99
C LYS A 171 6.17 11.29 -16.07
N ASP A 172 7.12 10.38 -15.91
CA ASP A 172 6.92 8.94 -16.02
C ASP A 172 7.46 8.19 -14.80
N GLN A 173 7.14 6.90 -14.70
CA GLN A 173 7.53 5.98 -13.64
C GLN A 173 8.04 4.69 -14.30
N ALA A 174 9.21 4.23 -13.92
CA ALA A 174 9.69 2.91 -14.30
C ALA A 174 9.26 1.84 -13.29
N VAL A 175 8.82 0.68 -13.75
CA VAL A 175 8.60 -0.49 -12.89
C VAL A 175 9.96 -0.98 -12.38
N THR A 176 10.17 -0.95 -11.07
CA THR A 176 11.45 -1.21 -10.39
C THR A 176 11.37 -2.32 -9.34
N GLY A 177 10.26 -3.01 -9.25
CA GLY A 177 10.02 -4.16 -8.39
C GLY A 177 8.85 -4.98 -8.91
N THR A 178 8.75 -6.22 -8.44
CA THR A 178 7.74 -7.18 -8.88
C THR A 178 6.86 -7.65 -7.72
N VAL A 179 5.73 -8.28 -8.03
CA VAL A 179 4.88 -8.97 -7.04
C VAL A 179 5.64 -10.13 -6.40
N ALA A 180 6.46 -10.84 -7.17
CA ALA A 180 7.33 -11.90 -6.64
C ALA A 180 8.34 -11.37 -5.60
N ASP A 181 8.91 -10.18 -5.81
CA ASP A 181 9.76 -9.52 -4.81
C ASP A 181 8.98 -9.19 -3.54
N ALA A 182 7.77 -8.66 -3.67
CA ALA A 182 6.92 -8.36 -2.51
C ALA A 182 6.61 -9.62 -1.69
N LEU A 183 6.33 -10.75 -2.34
CA LEU A 183 6.06 -12.02 -1.68
C LEU A 183 7.28 -12.57 -0.95
N ARG A 184 8.46 -12.64 -1.62
CA ARG A 184 9.69 -13.17 -0.99
C ARG A 184 10.18 -12.30 0.18
N LEU A 185 9.86 -10.99 0.18
CA LEU A 185 10.21 -10.05 1.25
C LEU A 185 9.15 -9.96 2.34
N GLY A 186 8.08 -10.74 2.27
CA GLY A 186 7.02 -10.78 3.27
C GLY A 186 6.17 -9.51 3.34
N CYS A 187 6.08 -8.75 2.24
CA CYS A 187 5.27 -7.55 2.16
C CYS A 187 3.77 -7.85 2.28
N SER A 188 3.02 -6.94 2.88
CA SER A 188 1.55 -7.00 2.95
C SER A 188 0.88 -6.34 1.74
N ALA A 189 1.61 -5.50 1.01
CA ALA A 189 1.08 -4.76 -0.13
C ALA A 189 2.17 -4.41 -1.14
N ILE A 190 1.75 -4.17 -2.38
CA ILE A 190 2.51 -3.38 -3.35
C ILE A 190 2.07 -1.92 -3.32
N GLY A 191 2.97 -1.02 -3.70
CA GLY A 191 2.72 0.40 -3.84
C GLY A 191 3.06 0.89 -5.24
N PHE A 192 2.14 1.58 -5.90
CA PHE A 192 2.32 2.07 -7.27
C PHE A 192 1.97 3.55 -7.36
N THR A 193 2.74 4.34 -8.12
CA THR A 193 2.45 5.75 -8.41
C THR A 193 1.90 5.88 -9.82
N ILE A 194 0.80 6.63 -9.96
CA ILE A 194 0.30 7.10 -11.25
C ILE A 194 0.32 8.63 -11.30
N TYR A 195 0.52 9.17 -12.50
CA TYR A 195 0.43 10.60 -12.81
C TYR A 195 -0.73 10.85 -13.78
N PRO A 196 -1.98 11.00 -13.30
CA PRO A 196 -3.17 11.06 -14.15
C PRO A 196 -3.16 12.10 -15.28
N GLY A 197 -2.37 13.16 -15.17
CA GLY A 197 -2.24 14.19 -16.20
C GLY A 197 -0.99 14.09 -17.06
N SER A 198 -0.19 13.03 -16.90
CA SER A 198 1.04 12.80 -17.67
C SER A 198 0.75 12.34 -19.10
N GLU A 199 1.69 12.56 -20.01
CA GLU A 199 1.71 11.96 -21.36
C GLU A 199 1.74 10.42 -21.29
N TYR A 200 2.24 9.83 -20.21
CA TYR A 200 2.32 8.39 -19.95
C TYR A 200 1.22 7.88 -19.02
N ALA A 201 0.16 8.67 -18.81
CA ALA A 201 -0.89 8.31 -17.86
C ALA A 201 -1.59 6.99 -18.19
N PHE A 202 -1.82 6.72 -19.47
CA PHE A 202 -2.50 5.49 -19.90
C PHE A 202 -1.60 4.27 -19.74
N ASP A 203 -0.33 4.37 -20.11
CA ASP A 203 0.65 3.29 -19.93
C ASP A 203 0.79 2.94 -18.43
N GLN A 204 0.90 3.95 -17.56
CA GLN A 204 0.95 3.76 -16.11
C GLN A 204 -0.34 3.13 -15.54
N MET A 205 -1.50 3.42 -16.11
CA MET A 205 -2.77 2.80 -15.70
C MET A 205 -2.85 1.33 -16.16
N GLU A 206 -2.33 0.99 -17.33
CA GLU A 206 -2.24 -0.38 -17.84
C GLU A 206 -1.26 -1.21 -16.99
N GLU A 207 -0.07 -0.68 -16.70
CA GLU A 207 0.90 -1.32 -15.79
C GLU A 207 0.31 -1.54 -14.39
N LEU A 208 -0.37 -0.52 -13.84
CA LEU A 208 -1.05 -0.66 -12.55
C LEU A 208 -2.10 -1.76 -12.58
N ARG A 209 -2.92 -1.83 -13.64
CA ARG A 209 -3.95 -2.86 -13.79
C ARG A 209 -3.33 -4.26 -13.73
N GLU A 210 -2.25 -4.49 -14.49
CA GLU A 210 -1.57 -5.79 -14.55
C GLU A 210 -0.96 -6.17 -13.20
N LEU A 211 -0.19 -5.27 -12.59
CA LEU A 211 0.42 -5.49 -11.27
C LEU A 211 -0.62 -5.64 -10.15
N ALA A 212 -1.74 -4.91 -10.23
CA ALA A 212 -2.81 -5.03 -9.26
C ALA A 212 -3.55 -6.39 -9.36
N GLU A 213 -3.76 -6.90 -10.58
CA GLU A 213 -4.32 -8.23 -10.81
C GLU A 213 -3.41 -9.32 -10.24
N GLU A 214 -2.11 -9.26 -10.55
CA GLU A 214 -1.11 -10.19 -10.03
C GLU A 214 -1.04 -10.13 -8.49
N ALA A 215 -0.94 -8.93 -7.91
CA ALA A 215 -0.86 -8.73 -6.47
C ALA A 215 -2.09 -9.28 -5.74
N LYS A 216 -3.29 -8.98 -6.22
CA LYS A 216 -4.55 -9.48 -5.64
C LYS A 216 -4.65 -10.99 -5.76
N SER A 217 -4.27 -11.57 -6.90
CA SER A 217 -4.22 -13.02 -7.09
C SER A 217 -3.29 -13.69 -6.09
N ALA A 218 -2.18 -13.04 -5.76
CA ALA A 218 -1.20 -13.49 -4.76
C ALA A 218 -1.60 -13.15 -3.30
N GLY A 219 -2.73 -12.50 -3.08
CA GLY A 219 -3.21 -12.13 -1.75
C GLY A 219 -2.59 -10.86 -1.16
N LEU A 220 -1.94 -10.02 -1.98
CA LEU A 220 -1.39 -8.73 -1.54
C LEU A 220 -2.40 -7.60 -1.73
N ALA A 221 -2.33 -6.60 -0.85
CA ALA A 221 -3.06 -5.36 -1.03
C ALA A 221 -2.37 -4.44 -2.04
N VAL A 222 -3.14 -3.49 -2.60
CA VAL A 222 -2.64 -2.50 -3.58
C VAL A 222 -2.80 -1.10 -3.01
N VAL A 223 -1.70 -0.37 -2.92
CA VAL A 223 -1.64 1.03 -2.48
C VAL A 223 -1.27 1.90 -3.67
N VAL A 224 -2.08 2.92 -3.97
CA VAL A 224 -1.85 3.79 -5.12
C VAL A 224 -1.56 5.21 -4.68
N TRP A 225 -0.39 5.73 -5.06
CA TRP A 225 -0.04 7.14 -5.00
C TRP A 225 -0.59 7.81 -6.27
N SER A 226 -1.73 8.48 -6.18
CA SER A 226 -2.34 9.17 -7.31
C SER A 226 -1.98 10.65 -7.26
N TYR A 227 -0.96 11.03 -8.00
CA TYR A 227 -0.43 12.38 -8.02
C TYR A 227 -0.71 13.04 -9.36
N PRO A 228 -1.67 13.96 -9.44
CA PRO A 228 -1.89 14.74 -10.66
C PRO A 228 -0.62 15.49 -11.04
N ARG A 229 -0.03 15.12 -12.17
CA ARG A 229 1.11 15.79 -12.78
C ARG A 229 0.99 15.68 -14.30
N GLY A 230 1.40 16.69 -15.01
CA GLY A 230 1.39 16.68 -16.47
C GLY A 230 1.64 18.06 -17.04
N PRO A 231 1.81 18.18 -18.36
CA PRO A 231 2.14 19.44 -19.02
C PRO A 231 1.03 20.49 -18.87
N GLU A 232 -0.25 20.06 -18.79
CA GLU A 232 -1.41 20.93 -18.66
C GLU A 232 -1.79 21.25 -17.20
N LEU A 233 -1.03 20.71 -16.22
CA LEU A 233 -1.29 20.92 -14.79
C LEU A 233 -0.17 21.76 -14.16
N ASP A 234 -0.47 22.99 -13.83
CA ASP A 234 0.41 23.81 -13.01
C ASP A 234 0.41 23.35 -11.53
N LYS A 235 1.29 23.94 -10.72
CA LYS A 235 1.42 23.58 -9.31
C LYS A 235 0.14 23.80 -8.49
N LYS A 236 -0.69 24.76 -8.87
CA LYS A 236 -1.96 25.05 -8.20
C LYS A 236 -3.01 24.01 -8.60
N ALA A 237 -3.07 23.67 -9.89
CA ALA A 237 -3.95 22.63 -10.40
C ALA A 237 -3.66 21.26 -9.76
N GLU A 238 -2.38 20.90 -9.55
CA GLU A 238 -2.00 19.61 -8.89
C GLU A 238 -2.66 19.40 -7.52
N THR A 239 -3.11 20.46 -6.86
CA THR A 239 -3.75 20.39 -5.53
C THR A 239 -5.18 20.95 -5.53
N ALA A 240 -5.72 21.33 -6.68
CA ALA A 240 -7.12 21.74 -6.77
C ALA A 240 -8.07 20.62 -6.33
N LEU A 241 -9.17 20.96 -5.69
CA LEU A 241 -10.09 20.00 -5.10
C LEU A 241 -10.64 19.01 -6.13
N ASP A 242 -11.10 19.49 -7.28
CA ASP A 242 -11.63 18.66 -8.36
C ASP A 242 -10.58 17.70 -8.90
N ILE A 243 -9.33 18.15 -9.06
CA ILE A 243 -8.22 17.35 -9.54
C ILE A 243 -7.83 16.28 -8.51
N CYS A 244 -7.76 16.63 -7.22
CA CYS A 244 -7.46 15.67 -6.15
C CYS A 244 -8.58 14.62 -6.01
N ALA A 245 -9.84 15.03 -6.07
CA ALA A 245 -10.98 14.14 -6.01
C ALA A 245 -11.02 13.18 -7.23
N TYR A 246 -10.74 13.71 -8.43
CA TYR A 246 -10.67 12.92 -9.65
C TYR A 246 -9.51 11.92 -9.61
N ALA A 247 -8.33 12.34 -9.17
CA ALA A 247 -7.18 11.45 -8.98
C ALA A 247 -7.45 10.32 -7.99
N ALA A 248 -8.14 10.61 -6.88
CA ALA A 248 -8.55 9.60 -5.92
C ALA A 248 -9.58 8.64 -6.52
N HIS A 249 -10.54 9.15 -7.29
CA HIS A 249 -11.55 8.35 -7.98
C HIS A 249 -10.93 7.41 -9.03
N MET A 250 -9.99 7.90 -9.85
CA MET A 250 -9.26 7.06 -10.82
C MET A 250 -8.54 5.90 -10.12
N ALA A 251 -7.83 6.17 -9.03
CA ALA A 251 -7.18 5.12 -8.25
C ALA A 251 -8.18 4.10 -7.70
N ALA A 252 -9.35 4.55 -7.25
CA ALA A 252 -10.44 3.67 -6.80
C ALA A 252 -10.97 2.79 -7.94
N LEU A 253 -11.17 3.37 -9.13
CA LEU A 253 -11.62 2.65 -10.34
C LEU A 253 -10.59 1.61 -10.81
N LEU A 254 -9.29 1.89 -10.65
CA LEU A 254 -8.21 0.96 -10.95
C LEU A 254 -8.02 -0.12 -9.86
N GLY A 255 -8.89 -0.15 -8.86
CA GLY A 255 -8.95 -1.22 -7.87
C GLY A 255 -7.99 -1.07 -6.70
N ALA A 256 -7.54 0.16 -6.39
CA ALA A 256 -6.73 0.42 -5.19
C ALA A 256 -7.50 0.10 -3.90
N HIS A 257 -6.79 -0.46 -2.92
CA HIS A 257 -7.29 -0.64 -1.55
C HIS A 257 -7.02 0.60 -0.71
N ILE A 258 -5.80 1.13 -0.79
CA ILE A 258 -5.36 2.34 -0.11
C ILE A 258 -4.95 3.36 -1.18
N ILE A 259 -5.51 4.55 -1.09
CA ILE A 259 -5.27 5.65 -2.04
C ILE A 259 -4.54 6.76 -1.31
N LYS A 260 -3.44 7.24 -1.87
CA LYS A 260 -2.72 8.40 -1.39
C LYS A 260 -2.87 9.56 -2.35
N VAL A 261 -3.35 10.70 -1.82
CA VAL A 261 -3.44 11.97 -2.54
C VAL A 261 -2.83 13.11 -1.73
N LYS A 262 -2.71 14.30 -2.32
CA LYS A 262 -2.32 15.52 -1.60
C LYS A 262 -3.54 16.13 -0.89
N PRO A 263 -3.35 16.86 0.23
CA PRO A 263 -4.40 17.69 0.80
C PRO A 263 -4.91 18.69 -0.24
N PRO A 264 -6.23 18.76 -0.50
CA PRO A 264 -6.77 19.62 -1.55
C PRO A 264 -6.88 21.08 -1.11
N THR A 265 -6.63 22.00 -2.05
CA THR A 265 -6.96 23.43 -1.91
C THR A 265 -8.43 23.66 -2.24
N ASP A 266 -8.92 24.90 -2.08
CA ASP A 266 -10.29 25.30 -2.43
C ASP A 266 -10.47 25.62 -3.92
N ALA A 267 -9.39 25.54 -4.71
CA ALA A 267 -9.45 25.78 -6.15
C ALA A 267 -10.20 24.65 -6.87
N VAL A 268 -10.84 25.02 -7.98
CA VAL A 268 -11.37 24.11 -9.00
C VAL A 268 -10.70 24.46 -10.31
N SER A 269 -10.03 23.50 -10.92
CA SER A 269 -9.14 23.73 -12.07
C SER A 269 -9.81 23.42 -13.41
N LEU A 270 -10.64 22.37 -13.48
CA LEU A 270 -11.29 21.97 -14.72
C LEU A 270 -12.51 22.83 -15.02
N PRO A 271 -12.58 23.54 -16.18
CA PRO A 271 -13.76 24.37 -16.52
C PRO A 271 -15.08 23.61 -16.51
N ALA A 272 -15.05 22.34 -16.93
CA ALA A 272 -16.23 21.49 -16.91
C ALA A 272 -16.70 21.15 -15.48
N ALA A 273 -15.77 21.02 -14.52
CA ALA A 273 -16.10 20.78 -13.12
C ALA A 273 -16.61 22.06 -12.43
N GLN A 274 -16.06 23.23 -12.75
CA GLN A 274 -16.41 24.51 -12.13
C GLN A 274 -17.90 24.70 -12.02
N LYS A 275 -18.63 24.57 -13.13
CA LYS A 275 -20.09 24.73 -13.20
C LYS A 275 -20.79 23.75 -12.26
N THR A 276 -20.33 22.49 -12.19
CA THR A 276 -20.94 21.46 -11.34
C THR A 276 -20.72 21.79 -9.87
N TYR A 277 -19.49 22.17 -9.48
CA TYR A 277 -19.19 22.55 -8.11
C TYR A 277 -20.03 23.73 -7.62
N GLU A 278 -20.29 24.70 -8.50
CA GLU A 278 -21.13 25.86 -8.20
C GLU A 278 -22.62 25.49 -8.12
N THR A 279 -23.15 24.79 -9.11
CA THR A 279 -24.58 24.45 -9.17
C THR A 279 -25.03 23.44 -8.13
N GLN A 280 -24.13 22.54 -7.71
CA GLN A 280 -24.38 21.56 -6.66
C GLN A 280 -23.99 22.06 -5.26
N ASN A 281 -23.49 23.31 -5.15
CA ASN A 281 -23.04 23.91 -3.89
C ASN A 281 -22.08 23.02 -3.10
N ILE A 282 -21.09 22.43 -3.79
CA ILE A 282 -20.09 21.59 -3.13
C ILE A 282 -19.25 22.45 -2.18
N ASP A 283 -19.39 22.17 -0.88
CA ASP A 283 -18.71 22.93 0.17
C ASP A 283 -17.21 22.66 0.16
N ARG A 284 -16.43 23.72 0.00
CA ARG A 284 -14.94 23.70 -0.03
C ARG A 284 -14.32 24.70 0.94
N SER A 285 -15.13 25.24 1.85
CA SER A 285 -14.76 26.34 2.75
C SER A 285 -13.60 25.98 3.69
N THR A 286 -13.57 24.76 4.19
CA THR A 286 -12.52 24.26 5.11
C THR A 286 -11.78 23.06 4.52
N LEU A 287 -10.58 22.77 5.04
CA LEU A 287 -9.87 21.56 4.64
C LEU A 287 -10.69 20.30 4.94
N ALA A 288 -11.39 20.26 6.07
CA ALA A 288 -12.26 19.14 6.43
C ALA A 288 -13.33 18.88 5.37
N LYS A 289 -14.02 19.94 4.88
CA LYS A 289 -15.03 19.82 3.81
C LYS A 289 -14.45 19.36 2.49
N ARG A 290 -13.27 19.82 2.15
CA ARG A 290 -12.57 19.37 0.94
C ARG A 290 -12.13 17.91 1.04
N VAL A 291 -11.66 17.47 2.19
CA VAL A 291 -11.33 16.06 2.46
C VAL A 291 -12.57 15.18 2.41
N GLU A 292 -13.68 15.61 3.03
CA GLU A 292 -14.96 14.93 2.96
C GLU A 292 -15.39 14.66 1.50
N HIS A 293 -15.22 15.65 0.62
CA HIS A 293 -15.51 15.51 -0.80
C HIS A 293 -14.59 14.49 -1.50
N VAL A 294 -13.30 14.47 -1.18
CA VAL A 294 -12.37 13.44 -1.70
C VAL A 294 -12.73 12.04 -1.20
N MET A 295 -13.15 11.92 0.07
CA MET A 295 -13.64 10.65 0.62
C MET A 295 -14.91 10.18 -0.10
N GLN A 296 -15.84 11.11 -0.38
CA GLN A 296 -17.03 10.82 -1.16
C GLN A 296 -16.70 10.36 -2.58
N ALA A 297 -15.73 11.01 -3.25
CA ALA A 297 -15.26 10.62 -4.57
C ALA A 297 -14.62 9.21 -4.58
N SER A 298 -14.12 8.74 -3.44
CA SER A 298 -13.53 7.41 -3.26
C SER A 298 -14.58 6.37 -2.88
N PHE A 299 -15.62 6.26 -3.72
CA PHE A 299 -16.78 5.35 -3.58
C PHE A 299 -17.55 5.55 -2.27
N ALA A 300 -17.86 6.80 -1.96
CA ALA A 300 -18.56 7.19 -0.73
C ALA A 300 -17.85 6.67 0.54
N GLY A 301 -16.54 6.75 0.57
CA GLY A 301 -15.70 6.30 1.70
C GLY A 301 -15.45 4.79 1.75
N ARG A 302 -15.84 4.03 0.72
CA ARG A 302 -15.57 2.59 0.65
C ARG A 302 -14.13 2.24 0.28
N ARG A 303 -13.27 3.24 0.06
CA ARG A 303 -11.82 3.03 -0.13
C ARG A 303 -11.07 3.74 0.99
N ILE A 304 -9.98 3.13 1.41
CA ILE A 304 -9.08 3.76 2.40
C ILE A 304 -8.36 4.90 1.68
N VAL A 305 -8.52 6.14 2.18
CA VAL A 305 -7.80 7.30 1.64
C VAL A 305 -6.90 7.90 2.71
N VAL A 306 -5.62 8.00 2.38
CA VAL A 306 -4.59 8.63 3.19
C VAL A 306 -4.01 9.85 2.46
N PHE A 307 -3.65 10.86 3.21
CA PHE A 307 -3.14 12.10 2.64
C PHE A 307 -1.66 12.28 2.94
N SER A 308 -0.94 12.91 2.00
CA SER A 308 0.44 13.29 2.26
C SER A 308 0.51 14.41 3.31
N GLY A 309 1.67 14.53 3.99
CA GLY A 309 1.91 15.62 4.93
C GLY A 309 2.08 17.02 4.29
N GLY A 310 1.88 17.13 2.98
CA GLY A 310 2.11 18.37 2.24
C GLY A 310 3.59 18.66 2.00
N GLU A 311 3.91 19.92 1.66
CA GLU A 311 5.28 20.41 1.59
C GLU A 311 5.89 20.49 2.99
N THR A 312 7.22 20.58 3.06
CA THR A 312 7.91 20.75 4.36
C THR A 312 7.55 22.12 4.93
N THR A 313 6.60 22.13 5.87
CA THR A 313 6.10 23.30 6.57
C THR A 313 6.49 23.24 8.04
N GLY A 314 6.24 24.33 8.79
CA GLY A 314 6.41 24.33 10.24
C GLY A 314 5.55 23.24 10.92
N THR A 315 5.99 22.79 12.09
CA THR A 315 5.33 21.70 12.83
C THR A 315 3.85 22.02 13.10
N ASP A 316 3.54 23.23 13.55
CA ASP A 316 2.17 23.61 13.91
C ASP A 316 1.23 23.59 12.69
N GLN A 317 1.67 24.12 11.55
CA GLN A 317 0.91 24.10 10.30
C GLN A 317 0.66 22.66 9.81
N LEU A 318 1.65 21.78 9.96
CA LEU A 318 1.46 20.35 9.65
C LEU A 318 0.41 19.73 10.56
N LEU A 319 0.48 19.98 11.88
CA LEU A 319 -0.50 19.42 12.84
C LEU A 319 -1.91 19.97 12.60
N ASP A 320 -2.07 21.23 12.22
CA ASP A 320 -3.36 21.80 11.83
C ASP A 320 -3.90 21.14 10.54
N THR A 321 -3.03 20.87 9.59
CA THR A 321 -3.40 20.08 8.41
C THR A 321 -3.89 18.71 8.81
N ILE A 322 -3.17 18.00 9.68
CA ILE A 322 -3.58 16.65 10.17
C ILE A 322 -4.94 16.69 10.89
N ARG A 323 -5.22 17.74 11.70
CA ARG A 323 -6.55 17.94 12.31
C ARG A 323 -7.63 18.07 11.24
N GLY A 324 -7.41 18.91 10.23
CA GLY A 324 -8.35 19.07 9.12
C GLY A 324 -8.58 17.77 8.32
N LEU A 325 -7.53 16.95 8.13
CA LEU A 325 -7.66 15.63 7.51
C LEU A 325 -8.51 14.68 8.36
N ARG A 326 -8.26 14.61 9.66
CA ARG A 326 -9.06 13.82 10.60
C ARG A 326 -10.53 14.23 10.58
N ASP A 327 -10.79 15.53 10.67
CA ASP A 327 -12.14 16.10 10.76
C ASP A 327 -12.94 15.89 9.46
N GLY A 328 -12.26 15.83 8.31
CA GLY A 328 -12.84 15.47 7.01
C GLY A 328 -13.02 13.97 6.78
N GLY A 329 -12.71 13.13 7.77
CA GLY A 329 -12.94 11.68 7.71
C GLY A 329 -11.81 10.88 7.05
N ALA A 330 -10.66 11.47 6.74
CA ALA A 330 -9.52 10.74 6.19
C ALA A 330 -9.19 9.48 7.01
N ASN A 331 -8.79 8.41 6.35
CA ASN A 331 -8.35 7.20 7.03
C ASN A 331 -6.93 7.34 7.63
N GLY A 332 -6.22 8.42 7.34
CA GLY A 332 -4.92 8.65 7.92
C GLY A 332 -3.98 9.49 7.07
N SER A 333 -2.70 9.32 7.33
CA SER A 333 -1.66 10.04 6.62
C SER A 333 -0.47 9.15 6.27
N ILE A 334 0.25 9.55 5.22
CA ILE A 334 1.47 8.92 4.78
C ILE A 334 2.55 10.00 4.69
N ILE A 335 3.45 10.03 5.68
CA ILE A 335 4.36 11.15 5.96
C ILE A 335 5.80 10.67 5.92
N GLY A 336 6.58 11.19 4.97
CA GLY A 336 7.99 10.84 4.78
C GLY A 336 8.94 11.95 5.24
N ARG A 337 9.31 12.89 4.36
CA ARG A 337 10.34 13.93 4.60
C ARG A 337 10.12 14.75 5.85
N ASN A 338 8.87 15.09 6.18
CA ASN A 338 8.55 15.82 7.42
C ASN A 338 8.95 15.05 8.69
N THR A 339 9.26 13.76 8.61
CA THR A 339 9.68 12.92 9.73
C THR A 339 11.15 12.53 9.63
N PHE A 340 11.56 11.72 8.65
CA PHE A 340 12.90 11.15 8.62
C PHE A 340 14.02 12.18 8.35
N GLN A 341 13.71 13.39 7.88
CA GLN A 341 14.68 14.49 7.73
C GLN A 341 14.95 15.24 9.05
N ARG A 342 14.20 14.94 10.10
CA ARG A 342 14.41 15.50 11.45
C ARG A 342 15.35 14.62 12.27
N PRO A 343 16.02 15.18 13.29
CA PRO A 343 16.63 14.38 14.34
C PRO A 343 15.63 13.37 14.91
N ARG A 344 16.10 12.16 15.25
CA ARG A 344 15.22 11.03 15.64
C ARG A 344 14.20 11.40 16.73
N ALA A 345 14.64 12.08 17.79
CA ALA A 345 13.75 12.47 18.90
C ALA A 345 12.60 13.37 18.42
N GLU A 346 12.89 14.35 17.56
CA GLU A 346 11.89 15.26 16.99
C GLU A 346 10.95 14.53 16.01
N ALA A 347 11.49 13.57 15.26
CA ALA A 347 10.66 12.72 14.37
C ALA A 347 9.67 11.88 15.16
N LEU A 348 10.10 11.25 16.26
CA LEU A 348 9.25 10.45 17.14
C LEU A 348 8.20 11.30 17.85
N GLU A 349 8.58 12.48 18.34
CA GLU A 349 7.65 13.43 18.96
C GLU A 349 6.57 13.86 17.96
N LEU A 350 6.95 14.24 16.74
CA LEU A 350 6.02 14.64 15.70
C LEU A 350 5.06 13.48 15.33
N LEU A 351 5.59 12.29 15.11
CA LEU A 351 4.77 11.10 14.80
C LEU A 351 3.81 10.78 15.96
N GLY A 352 4.27 10.92 17.21
CA GLY A 352 3.43 10.79 18.39
C GLY A 352 2.24 11.75 18.37
N LYS A 353 2.47 13.05 18.11
CA LYS A 353 1.40 14.06 18.01
C LYS A 353 0.42 13.77 16.87
N ILE A 354 0.90 13.32 15.72
CA ILE A 354 0.05 12.93 14.59
C ILE A 354 -0.86 11.76 14.96
N ILE A 355 -0.31 10.75 15.60
CA ILE A 355 -1.07 9.59 16.07
C ILE A 355 -2.13 10.02 17.09
N ASP A 356 -1.77 10.86 18.05
CA ASP A 356 -2.68 11.34 19.09
C ASP A 356 -3.85 12.15 18.49
N ILE A 357 -3.61 12.94 17.43
CA ILE A 357 -4.68 13.61 16.68
C ILE A 357 -5.64 12.58 16.07
N PHE A 358 -5.15 11.56 15.37
CA PHE A 358 -6.02 10.53 14.79
C PHE A 358 -6.73 9.65 15.83
N GLN A 359 -6.22 9.61 17.06
CA GLN A 359 -6.88 8.96 18.21
C GLN A 359 -7.89 9.87 18.93
N ASN A 360 -8.08 11.12 18.49
CA ASN A 360 -8.88 12.14 19.17
C ASN A 360 -8.41 12.44 20.61
N LYS A 361 -7.10 12.37 20.85
CA LYS A 361 -6.48 12.68 22.14
C LYS A 361 -5.88 14.07 22.21
N ALA A 362 -5.80 14.76 21.03
CA ALA A 362 -5.20 16.10 20.87
C ALA A 362 -6.00 16.95 19.88
#